data_3d113a09e4b0fe7c9baf8db9393b8292
#
_entry.id   3d113a09e4b0fe7c9baf8db9393b8292
#
_cell.length_a   1.000
_cell.length_b   1.000
_cell.length_c   1.000
_cell.angle_alpha   90.00
_cell.angle_beta   90.00
_cell.angle_gamma   90.00
#
_symmetry.space_group_name_H-M   'P 1'
#
loop_
_entity.id
_entity.type
_entity.pdbx_description
1 polymer ?
#
loop_
_entity_poly.entity_id
_entity_poly.type
_entity_poly.pdbx_seq_one_letter_code
_entity_poly.pdbx_strand_id
1 'polypeptide(L)'
;VTKSGTNTFTGSVFGFGRADWLSSSYDIRGNKSTSDFSTYQYGFSLGGPIVKDRAHFYVVWDHQQDSRPIYIADIKTAADESRYNVTQSTLDRYLDIARTKYGVSNEPQFGEFGKKKQTNAVFARIDWQLNATNLLTIRNNFINEDNKQSESDNSSINLYEVWIDRKSHNNSLLTTLRSVLSPKLTNELKLQHFLVYEATTPNKQLPSSNI
;
A
#
# COMPACT_ATOMS: atom_id res chain seq x y z
N VAL A 1 -7.48 -21.93 -1.91
CA VAL A 1 -8.04 -22.16 -3.25
C VAL A 1 -8.54 -20.85 -3.79
N THR A 2 -8.06 -20.42 -4.98
CA THR A 2 -8.54 -19.20 -5.64
C THR A 2 -9.83 -19.49 -6.42
N LYS A 3 -10.79 -18.54 -6.38
CA LYS A 3 -12.01 -18.65 -7.18
C LYS A 3 -11.68 -18.77 -8.67
N SER A 4 -12.54 -19.44 -9.42
CA SER A 4 -12.53 -19.53 -10.88
C SER A 4 -13.87 -19.05 -11.43
N GLY A 5 -13.92 -18.75 -12.72
CA GLY A 5 -15.18 -18.50 -13.41
C GLY A 5 -16.01 -19.78 -13.56
N THR A 6 -17.26 -19.60 -13.87
CA THR A 6 -18.26 -20.65 -14.10
C THR A 6 -18.95 -20.44 -15.43
N ASN A 7 -19.88 -21.32 -15.79
CA ASN A 7 -20.70 -21.18 -17.04
C ASN A 7 -21.72 -20.04 -16.96
N THR A 8 -21.88 -19.41 -15.80
CA THR A 8 -22.75 -18.26 -15.61
C THR A 8 -21.91 -17.05 -15.17
N PHE A 9 -22.27 -15.86 -15.64
CA PHE A 9 -21.66 -14.64 -15.14
C PHE A 9 -22.08 -14.40 -13.69
N THR A 10 -21.07 -14.21 -12.84
CA THR A 10 -21.25 -13.87 -11.43
C THR A 10 -20.29 -12.74 -11.08
N GLY A 11 -20.75 -11.84 -10.24
CA GLY A 11 -19.94 -10.73 -9.80
C GLY A 11 -20.37 -10.19 -8.46
N SER A 12 -19.55 -9.39 -7.87
CA SER A 12 -19.84 -8.63 -6.67
C SER A 12 -19.14 -7.29 -6.71
N VAL A 13 -19.73 -6.32 -6.03
CA VAL A 13 -19.08 -5.06 -5.66
C VAL A 13 -19.09 -4.96 -4.14
N PHE A 14 -18.07 -4.33 -3.59
CA PHE A 14 -17.98 -4.12 -2.15
C PHE A 14 -17.35 -2.76 -1.85
N GLY A 15 -17.66 -2.23 -0.68
CA GLY A 15 -17.06 -1.03 -0.15
C GLY A 15 -17.07 -1.04 1.36
N PHE A 16 -15.96 -0.63 1.96
CA PHE A 16 -15.77 -0.44 3.39
C PHE A 16 -15.18 0.93 3.63
N GLY A 17 -15.64 1.57 4.69
CA GLY A 17 -15.11 2.87 5.10
C GLY A 17 -14.97 2.95 6.61
N ARG A 18 -13.89 3.57 7.04
CA ARG A 18 -13.65 3.94 8.42
C ARG A 18 -13.07 5.35 8.43
N ALA A 19 -13.65 6.23 9.22
CA ALA A 19 -13.18 7.61 9.32
C ALA A 19 -13.41 8.12 10.74
N ASP A 20 -12.72 9.20 11.09
CA ASP A 20 -12.84 9.88 12.38
C ASP A 20 -14.28 10.30 12.67
N TRP A 21 -14.99 10.84 11.69
CA TRP A 21 -16.41 11.25 11.83
C TRP A 21 -17.40 10.08 12.03
N LEU A 22 -16.98 8.84 11.76
CA LEU A 22 -17.72 7.60 12.07
C LEU A 22 -17.33 7.00 13.42
N SER A 23 -16.36 7.61 14.10
CA SER A 23 -15.79 7.10 15.35
C SER A 23 -16.16 8.02 16.50
N SER A 24 -16.04 7.52 17.73
CA SER A 24 -16.20 8.37 18.92
C SER A 24 -15.11 9.44 18.96
N SER A 25 -15.51 10.68 19.24
CA SER A 25 -14.59 11.78 19.49
C SER A 25 -13.90 11.70 20.86
N TYR A 26 -14.19 10.66 21.64
CA TYR A 26 -13.63 10.48 22.98
C TYR A 26 -12.99 9.10 23.11
N ASP A 27 -11.86 9.05 23.79
CA ASP A 27 -11.23 7.79 24.19
C ASP A 27 -12.00 7.11 25.35
N ILE A 28 -11.58 5.91 25.73
CA ILE A 28 -12.18 5.17 26.85
C ILE A 28 -12.04 5.84 28.22
N ARG A 29 -11.18 6.87 28.32
CA ARG A 29 -10.96 7.67 29.52
C ARG A 29 -11.71 8.99 29.51
N GLY A 30 -12.47 9.25 28.44
CA GLY A 30 -13.24 10.48 28.26
C GLY A 30 -12.40 11.68 27.73
N ASN A 31 -11.18 11.48 27.28
CA ASN A 31 -10.38 12.52 26.65
C ASN A 31 -10.80 12.67 25.19
N LYS A 32 -10.92 13.91 24.72
CA LYS A 32 -11.24 14.20 23.32
C LYS A 32 -10.07 13.75 22.42
N SER A 33 -10.36 12.89 21.45
CA SER A 33 -9.44 12.52 20.39
C SER A 33 -9.60 13.51 19.22
N THR A 34 -8.49 14.02 18.72
CA THR A 34 -8.43 14.92 17.55
C THR A 34 -7.76 14.27 16.35
N SER A 35 -7.70 12.93 16.32
CA SER A 35 -7.00 12.20 15.28
C SER A 35 -7.85 12.12 14.01
N ASP A 36 -7.44 12.83 12.97
CA ASP A 36 -8.00 12.72 11.62
C ASP A 36 -7.48 11.47 10.94
N PHE A 37 -8.36 10.51 10.71
CA PHE A 37 -8.02 9.32 9.94
C PHE A 37 -9.14 8.93 8.99
N SER A 38 -8.78 8.33 7.88
CA SER A 38 -9.75 7.72 6.97
C SER A 38 -9.15 6.49 6.29
N THR A 39 -9.90 5.42 6.24
CA THR A 39 -9.55 4.21 5.51
C THR A 39 -10.74 3.83 4.65
N TYR A 40 -10.48 3.67 3.35
CA TYR A 40 -11.48 3.24 2.38
C TYR A 40 -10.94 2.03 1.63
N GLN A 41 -11.83 1.05 1.45
CA GLN A 41 -11.57 -0.10 0.61
C GLN A 41 -12.80 -0.33 -0.26
N TYR A 42 -12.60 -0.46 -1.56
CA TYR A 42 -13.66 -0.78 -2.49
C TYR A 42 -13.12 -1.55 -3.68
N GLY A 43 -14.00 -2.31 -4.28
CA GLY A 43 -13.60 -3.14 -5.39
C GLY A 43 -14.75 -3.91 -5.99
N PHE A 44 -14.40 -4.74 -6.95
CA PHE A 44 -15.37 -5.63 -7.59
C PHE A 44 -14.72 -6.97 -7.94
N SER A 45 -15.57 -7.95 -8.16
CA SER A 45 -15.19 -9.21 -8.80
C SER A 45 -16.17 -9.54 -9.92
N LEU A 46 -15.67 -10.18 -10.96
CA LEU A 46 -16.45 -10.66 -12.09
C LEU A 46 -15.87 -11.97 -12.60
N GLY A 47 -16.72 -12.94 -12.82
CA GLY A 47 -16.35 -14.22 -13.41
C GLY A 47 -17.44 -14.74 -14.34
N GLY A 48 -17.04 -15.54 -15.31
CA GLY A 48 -17.97 -16.11 -16.27
C GLY A 48 -17.31 -16.91 -17.38
N PRO A 49 -18.07 -17.38 -18.35
CA PRO A 49 -17.55 -18.10 -19.48
C PRO A 49 -16.95 -17.18 -20.54
N ILE A 50 -15.76 -17.50 -21.04
CA ILE A 50 -15.24 -17.03 -22.33
C ILE A 50 -15.87 -17.91 -23.42
N VAL A 51 -15.81 -19.23 -23.19
CA VAL A 51 -16.49 -20.24 -24.01
C VAL A 51 -17.17 -21.19 -23.02
N LYS A 52 -18.49 -21.36 -23.15
CA LYS A 52 -19.26 -22.26 -22.26
C LYS A 52 -18.63 -23.66 -22.25
N ASP A 53 -18.59 -24.26 -21.08
CA ASP A 53 -18.06 -25.61 -20.80
C ASP A 53 -16.56 -25.80 -21.10
N ARG A 54 -15.87 -24.76 -21.61
CA ARG A 54 -14.48 -24.91 -22.04
C ARG A 54 -13.52 -23.86 -21.47
N ALA A 55 -13.89 -22.60 -21.44
CA ALA A 55 -13.01 -21.55 -21.00
C ALA A 55 -13.75 -20.55 -20.10
N HIS A 56 -13.17 -20.28 -18.96
CA HIS A 56 -13.76 -19.41 -17.95
C HIS A 56 -12.71 -18.37 -17.49
N PHE A 57 -13.20 -17.20 -17.12
CA PHE A 57 -12.35 -16.19 -16.50
C PHE A 57 -12.88 -15.79 -15.13
N TYR A 58 -12.00 -15.23 -14.32
CA TYR A 58 -12.32 -14.56 -13.06
C TYR A 58 -11.37 -13.40 -12.85
N VAL A 59 -11.90 -12.23 -12.56
CA VAL A 59 -11.13 -11.03 -12.28
C VAL A 59 -11.62 -10.39 -10.98
N VAL A 60 -10.69 -9.85 -10.21
CA VAL A 60 -10.94 -9.04 -9.02
C VAL A 60 -10.07 -7.81 -9.09
N TRP A 61 -10.64 -6.68 -8.75
CA TRP A 61 -9.92 -5.46 -8.44
C TRP A 61 -10.30 -4.98 -7.06
N ASP A 62 -9.29 -4.61 -6.28
CA ASP A 62 -9.39 -4.10 -4.92
C ASP A 62 -8.55 -2.84 -4.81
N HIS A 63 -9.16 -1.74 -4.35
CA HIS A 63 -8.48 -0.51 -4.04
C HIS A 63 -8.59 -0.20 -2.56
N GLN A 64 -7.45 0.09 -1.93
CA GLN A 64 -7.38 0.50 -0.54
C GLN A 64 -6.67 1.83 -0.42
N GLN A 65 -7.23 2.72 0.37
CA GLN A 65 -6.62 3.98 0.75
C GLN A 65 -6.67 4.14 2.27
N ASP A 66 -5.51 4.36 2.86
CA ASP A 66 -5.36 4.67 4.28
C ASP A 66 -4.76 6.07 4.41
N SER A 67 -5.41 6.91 5.21
CA SER A 67 -4.91 8.23 5.59
C SER A 67 -4.97 8.35 7.11
N ARG A 68 -3.85 8.71 7.70
CA ARG A 68 -3.74 8.89 9.16
C ARG A 68 -2.77 10.02 9.47
N PRO A 69 -2.97 10.71 10.58
CA PRO A 69 -2.02 11.70 11.04
C PRO A 69 -0.74 11.02 11.50
N ILE A 70 0.35 11.69 11.26
CA ILE A 70 1.65 11.44 11.84
C ILE A 70 2.12 12.73 12.50
N TYR A 71 2.86 12.59 13.57
CA TYR A 71 3.40 13.72 14.30
C TYR A 71 4.92 13.68 14.23
N ILE A 72 5.50 14.72 13.66
CA ILE A 72 6.94 14.96 13.72
C ILE A 72 7.22 15.80 14.95
N ALA A 73 8.18 15.35 15.74
CA ALA A 73 8.61 16.07 16.94
C ALA A 73 8.95 17.52 16.62
N ASP A 74 8.43 18.41 17.42
CA ASP A 74 8.65 19.86 17.34
C ASP A 74 9.09 20.35 18.72
N ILE A 75 9.93 21.37 18.75
CA ILE A 75 10.40 22.00 19.98
C ILE A 75 9.64 23.30 20.18
N LYS A 76 8.74 23.34 21.15
CA LYS A 76 7.91 24.50 21.50
C LYS A 76 8.05 24.92 22.96
N THR A 77 8.53 24.04 23.79
CA THR A 77 8.63 24.25 25.25
C THR A 77 9.99 23.83 25.77
N ALA A 78 10.37 24.32 26.95
CA ALA A 78 11.58 23.86 27.64
C ALA A 78 11.56 22.35 27.96
N ALA A 79 10.37 21.76 28.11
CA ALA A 79 10.24 20.32 28.29
C ALA A 79 10.58 19.56 26.99
N ASP A 80 10.23 20.09 25.82
CA ASP A 80 10.60 19.51 24.53
C ASP A 80 12.12 19.61 24.33
N GLU A 81 12.73 20.76 24.63
CA GLU A 81 14.19 20.93 24.59
C GLU A 81 14.91 19.90 25.44
N SER A 82 14.42 19.68 26.66
CA SER A 82 14.98 18.68 27.56
C SER A 82 14.78 17.25 27.03
N ARG A 83 13.61 16.97 26.45
CA ARG A 83 13.29 15.64 25.93
C ARG A 83 14.16 15.23 24.75
N TYR A 84 14.39 16.17 23.82
CA TYR A 84 15.13 15.89 22.60
C TYR A 84 16.60 16.33 22.67
N ASN A 85 17.01 16.94 23.78
CA ASN A 85 18.35 17.50 23.99
C ASN A 85 18.79 18.48 22.89
N VAL A 86 17.84 19.24 22.35
CA VAL A 86 18.04 20.25 21.31
C VAL A 86 17.28 21.51 21.70
N THR A 87 17.93 22.68 21.62
CA THR A 87 17.28 23.96 21.90
C THR A 87 16.51 24.47 20.68
N GLN A 88 15.44 25.26 20.91
CA GLN A 88 14.70 25.92 19.84
C GLN A 88 15.62 26.74 18.94
N SER A 89 16.57 27.47 19.50
CA SER A 89 17.52 28.29 18.74
C SER A 89 18.42 27.45 17.81
N THR A 90 18.82 26.24 18.25
CA THR A 90 19.59 25.32 17.40
C THR A 90 18.73 24.82 16.24
N LEU A 91 17.47 24.48 16.51
CA LEU A 91 16.54 24.02 15.49
C LEU A 91 16.23 25.13 14.46
N ASP A 92 16.00 26.35 14.90
CA ASP A 92 15.76 27.52 14.03
C ASP A 92 16.96 27.77 13.11
N ARG A 93 18.17 27.72 13.66
CA ARG A 93 19.40 27.86 12.87
C ARG A 93 19.57 26.74 11.86
N TYR A 94 19.25 25.51 12.25
CA TYR A 94 19.27 24.37 11.33
C TYR A 94 18.31 24.56 10.17
N LEU A 95 17.06 24.98 10.48
CA LEU A 95 16.05 25.27 9.47
C LEU A 95 16.47 26.39 8.52
N ASP A 96 17.04 27.47 9.05
CA ASP A 96 17.54 28.58 8.21
C ASP A 96 18.62 28.09 7.23
N ILE A 97 19.57 27.30 7.69
CA ILE A 97 20.59 26.70 6.84
C ILE A 97 19.96 25.75 5.83
N ALA A 98 19.06 24.89 6.24
CA ALA A 98 18.38 23.93 5.37
C ALA A 98 17.59 24.65 4.24
N ARG A 99 16.92 25.75 4.58
CA ARG A 99 16.20 26.59 3.60
C ARG A 99 17.12 27.34 2.67
N THR A 100 18.11 28.02 3.21
CA THR A 100 18.97 28.93 2.42
C THR A 100 20.02 28.21 1.57
N LYS A 101 20.56 27.07 2.04
CA LYS A 101 21.64 26.34 1.36
C LYS A 101 21.14 25.11 0.61
N TYR A 102 20.09 24.48 1.08
CA TYR A 102 19.61 23.20 0.53
C TYR A 102 18.21 23.28 -0.06
N GLY A 103 17.60 24.49 -0.02
CA GLY A 103 16.33 24.77 -0.69
C GLY A 103 15.15 24.00 -0.08
N VAL A 104 15.18 23.71 1.23
CA VAL A 104 13.98 23.24 1.96
C VAL A 104 12.92 24.36 1.88
N SER A 105 11.67 23.99 1.72
CA SER A 105 10.60 24.96 1.59
C SER A 105 10.34 25.73 2.89
N ASN A 106 9.61 26.84 2.78
CA ASN A 106 9.16 27.61 3.94
C ASN A 106 7.92 27.00 4.62
N GLU A 107 7.38 25.91 4.05
CA GLU A 107 6.27 25.18 4.64
C GLU A 107 6.67 24.56 5.99
N PRO A 108 5.70 24.31 6.88
CA PRO A 108 5.96 23.64 8.16
C PRO A 108 6.71 22.32 7.96
N GLN A 109 7.75 22.11 8.75
CA GLN A 109 8.56 20.89 8.69
C GLN A 109 8.31 19.99 9.90
N PHE A 110 7.65 20.47 10.93
CA PHE A 110 7.37 19.80 12.20
C PHE A 110 5.90 19.91 12.57
N GLY A 111 5.42 19.03 13.44
CA GLY A 111 4.04 19.00 13.88
C GLY A 111 3.25 17.86 13.22
N GLU A 112 1.98 18.08 13.00
CA GLU A 112 1.06 17.08 12.44
C GLU A 112 1.01 17.13 10.92
N PHE A 113 1.12 15.97 10.28
CA PHE A 113 1.03 15.80 8.83
C PHE A 113 0.14 14.61 8.48
N GLY A 114 -0.41 14.60 7.28
CA GLY A 114 -1.17 13.47 6.77
C GLY A 114 -0.26 12.43 6.10
N LYS A 115 -0.26 11.21 6.60
CA LYS A 115 0.35 10.05 5.92
C LYS A 115 -0.70 9.37 5.05
N LYS A 116 -0.35 9.10 3.78
CA LYS A 116 -1.23 8.41 2.84
C LYS A 116 -0.58 7.15 2.31
N LYS A 117 -1.34 6.06 2.33
CA LYS A 117 -0.99 4.81 1.69
C LYS A 117 -2.11 4.42 0.74
N GLN A 118 -1.77 4.09 -0.50
CA GLN A 118 -2.71 3.61 -1.50
C GLN A 118 -2.23 2.28 -2.04
N THR A 119 -3.13 1.32 -2.18
CA THR A 119 -2.84 0.01 -2.72
C THR A 119 -3.90 -0.33 -3.76
N ASN A 120 -3.46 -0.75 -4.94
CA ASN A 120 -4.31 -1.35 -5.97
C ASN A 120 -3.87 -2.80 -6.16
N ALA A 121 -4.82 -3.71 -6.03
CA ALA A 121 -4.59 -5.13 -6.26
C ALA A 121 -5.50 -5.63 -7.37
N VAL A 122 -4.93 -6.33 -8.33
CA VAL A 122 -5.66 -6.96 -9.42
C VAL A 122 -5.32 -8.45 -9.42
N PHE A 123 -6.34 -9.27 -9.39
CA PHE A 123 -6.22 -10.70 -9.64
C PHE A 123 -6.98 -11.06 -10.90
N ALA A 124 -6.34 -11.81 -11.80
CA ALA A 124 -6.98 -12.35 -13.00
C ALA A 124 -6.66 -13.84 -13.13
N ARG A 125 -7.64 -14.61 -13.53
CA ARG A 125 -7.51 -16.05 -13.77
C ARG A 125 -8.28 -16.45 -15.01
N ILE A 126 -7.68 -17.34 -15.80
CA ILE A 126 -8.31 -18.03 -16.93
C ILE A 126 -8.10 -19.51 -16.71
N ASP A 127 -9.18 -20.27 -16.81
CA ASP A 127 -9.16 -21.74 -16.87
C ASP A 127 -9.67 -22.16 -18.25
N TRP A 128 -8.87 -22.90 -18.98
CA TRP A 128 -9.19 -23.35 -20.32
C TRP A 128 -9.00 -24.86 -20.47
N GLN A 129 -10.10 -25.58 -20.67
CA GLN A 129 -10.08 -26.97 -21.04
C GLN A 129 -9.70 -27.07 -22.52
N LEU A 130 -8.42 -27.34 -22.79
CA LEU A 130 -7.89 -27.43 -24.16
C LEU A 130 -8.50 -28.61 -24.90
N ASN A 131 -8.60 -29.75 -24.20
CA ASN A 131 -9.26 -30.97 -24.64
C ASN A 131 -9.68 -31.83 -23.41
N ALA A 132 -10.20 -33.04 -23.62
CA ALA A 132 -10.72 -33.88 -22.55
C ALA A 132 -9.68 -34.20 -21.43
N THR A 133 -8.39 -34.15 -21.76
CA THR A 133 -7.31 -34.55 -20.84
C THR A 133 -6.43 -33.38 -20.40
N ASN A 134 -6.53 -32.22 -21.00
CA ASN A 134 -5.62 -31.08 -20.73
C ASN A 134 -6.36 -29.83 -20.29
N LEU A 135 -6.04 -29.36 -19.08
CA LEU A 135 -6.52 -28.10 -18.51
C LEU A 135 -5.35 -27.11 -18.37
N LEU A 136 -5.48 -25.97 -19.02
CA LEU A 136 -4.58 -24.84 -18.86
C LEU A 136 -5.19 -23.84 -17.89
N THR A 137 -4.44 -23.48 -16.86
CA THR A 137 -4.80 -22.39 -15.93
C THR A 137 -3.72 -21.31 -16.00
N ILE A 138 -4.14 -20.09 -16.27
CA ILE A 138 -3.28 -18.89 -16.21
C ILE A 138 -3.83 -17.99 -15.13
N ARG A 139 -2.99 -17.57 -14.20
CA ARG A 139 -3.36 -16.60 -13.18
C ARG A 139 -2.29 -15.54 -13.02
N ASN A 140 -2.73 -14.32 -12.81
CA ASN A 140 -1.88 -13.17 -12.53
C ASN A 140 -2.35 -12.48 -11.25
N ASN A 141 -1.40 -12.12 -10.40
CA ASN A 141 -1.58 -11.19 -9.28
C ASN A 141 -0.71 -9.97 -9.55
N PHE A 142 -1.32 -8.81 -9.56
CA PHE A 142 -0.64 -7.54 -9.65
C PHE A 142 -1.01 -6.69 -8.45
N ILE A 143 -0.01 -6.14 -7.76
CA ILE A 143 -0.19 -5.23 -6.64
C ILE A 143 0.70 -4.01 -6.89
N ASN A 144 0.09 -2.85 -6.83
CA ASN A 144 0.75 -1.56 -6.86
C ASN A 144 0.48 -0.82 -5.54
N GLU A 145 1.53 -0.45 -4.84
CA GLU A 145 1.45 0.29 -3.59
C GLU A 145 2.23 1.61 -3.70
N ASP A 146 1.59 2.70 -3.30
CA ASP A 146 2.22 4.00 -3.06
C ASP A 146 2.05 4.33 -1.57
N ASN A 147 3.15 4.34 -0.85
CA ASN A 147 3.20 4.60 0.58
C ASN A 147 4.01 5.86 0.83
N LYS A 148 3.30 6.97 0.99
CA LYS A 148 3.88 8.27 1.30
C LYS A 148 4.43 8.26 2.72
N GLN A 149 5.64 8.79 2.88
CA GLN A 149 6.29 8.95 4.19
C GLN A 149 6.35 7.62 4.98
N SER A 150 6.78 6.57 4.31
CA SER A 150 6.76 5.21 4.85
C SER A 150 7.59 5.04 6.13
N GLU A 151 8.64 5.82 6.30
CA GLU A 151 9.61 5.73 7.41
C GLU A 151 9.48 6.90 8.38
N SER A 152 8.28 7.38 8.58
CA SER A 152 8.00 8.41 9.56
C SER A 152 8.14 7.90 10.99
N ASP A 153 8.83 8.66 11.81
CA ASP A 153 9.14 8.37 13.19
C ASP A 153 8.97 9.65 14.03
N ASN A 154 8.46 9.52 15.24
CA ASN A 154 8.30 10.62 16.20
C ASN A 154 9.33 10.59 17.33
N SER A 155 10.30 9.68 17.27
CA SER A 155 11.37 9.58 18.28
C SER A 155 12.55 10.50 17.99
N SER A 156 12.65 11.00 16.76
CA SER A 156 13.71 11.89 16.30
C SER A 156 13.15 13.14 15.63
N ILE A 157 13.93 14.22 15.63
CA ILE A 157 13.58 15.47 14.94
C ILE A 157 14.08 15.37 13.51
N ASN A 158 13.17 15.12 12.57
CA ASN A 158 13.47 15.04 11.16
C ASN A 158 12.58 16.03 10.39
N LEU A 159 13.13 16.64 9.34
CA LEU A 159 12.34 17.50 8.47
C LEU A 159 11.33 16.69 7.68
N TYR A 160 10.09 17.20 7.57
CA TYR A 160 9.04 16.56 6.79
C TYR A 160 9.47 16.26 5.34
N GLU A 161 10.19 17.20 4.71
CA GLU A 161 10.63 17.04 3.32
C GLU A 161 11.76 16.02 3.09
N VAL A 162 12.41 15.52 4.14
CA VAL A 162 13.44 14.47 3.97
C VAL A 162 12.89 13.07 4.12
N TRP A 163 11.62 12.93 4.45
CA TRP A 163 10.99 11.64 4.60
C TRP A 163 10.85 10.91 3.26
N ILE A 164 10.71 9.62 3.36
CA ILE A 164 10.86 8.70 2.27
C ILE A 164 9.49 8.25 1.76
N ASP A 165 9.28 8.39 0.46
CA ASP A 165 8.17 7.76 -0.25
C ASP A 165 8.61 6.40 -0.78
N ARG A 166 7.80 5.38 -0.53
CA ARG A 166 8.02 4.02 -1.04
C ARG A 166 6.96 3.68 -2.06
N LYS A 167 7.40 3.25 -3.23
CA LYS A 167 6.54 2.68 -4.27
C LYS A 167 6.95 1.24 -4.50
N SER A 168 5.97 0.34 -4.54
CA SER A 168 6.23 -1.04 -4.90
C SER A 168 5.26 -1.55 -5.95
N HIS A 169 5.80 -2.34 -6.88
CA HIS A 169 5.04 -3.05 -7.90
C HIS A 169 5.40 -4.53 -7.82
N ASN A 170 4.41 -5.35 -7.55
CA ASN A 170 4.56 -6.79 -7.49
C ASN A 170 3.71 -7.42 -8.57
N ASN A 171 4.30 -8.26 -9.40
CA ASN A 171 3.58 -9.03 -10.41
C ASN A 171 3.96 -10.51 -10.31
N SER A 172 2.97 -11.37 -10.26
CA SER A 172 3.15 -12.82 -10.24
C SER A 172 2.24 -13.46 -11.27
N LEU A 173 2.84 -13.96 -12.35
CA LEU A 173 2.16 -14.74 -13.39
C LEU A 173 2.48 -16.22 -13.16
N LEU A 174 1.44 -17.04 -13.01
CA LEU A 174 1.57 -18.49 -12.93
C LEU A 174 0.75 -19.14 -14.03
N THR A 175 1.40 -19.98 -14.83
CA THR A 175 0.77 -20.84 -15.83
C THR A 175 0.89 -22.28 -15.37
N THR A 176 -0.21 -23.01 -15.35
CA THR A 176 -0.26 -24.42 -14.97
C THR A 176 -0.95 -25.20 -16.08
N LEU A 177 -0.26 -26.21 -16.60
CA LEU A 177 -0.84 -27.20 -17.50
C LEU A 177 -0.99 -28.53 -16.76
N ARG A 178 -2.22 -28.96 -16.55
CA ARG A 178 -2.56 -30.25 -15.97
C ARG A 178 -3.01 -31.20 -17.08
N SER A 179 -2.34 -32.33 -17.18
CA SER A 179 -2.60 -33.36 -18.22
C SER A 179 -2.87 -34.72 -17.59
N VAL A 180 -3.97 -35.35 -17.95
CA VAL A 180 -4.29 -36.72 -17.60
C VAL A 180 -3.70 -37.60 -18.69
N LEU A 181 -2.57 -38.26 -18.41
CA LEU A 181 -1.84 -39.08 -19.37
C LEU A 181 -2.40 -40.51 -19.45
N SER A 182 -2.96 -41.01 -18.34
CA SER A 182 -3.67 -42.27 -18.25
C SER A 182 -4.61 -42.27 -17.05
N PRO A 183 -5.48 -43.30 -16.87
CA PRO A 183 -6.35 -43.37 -15.69
C PRO A 183 -5.62 -43.38 -14.34
N LYS A 184 -4.32 -43.68 -14.35
CA LYS A 184 -3.47 -43.75 -13.14
C LYS A 184 -2.36 -42.70 -13.10
N LEU A 185 -2.25 -41.86 -14.14
CA LEU A 185 -1.14 -40.91 -14.26
C LEU A 185 -1.63 -39.54 -14.66
N THR A 186 -1.42 -38.57 -13.79
CA THR A 186 -1.63 -37.14 -14.04
C THR A 186 -0.29 -36.42 -13.97
N ASN A 187 -0.05 -35.53 -14.93
CA ASN A 187 1.09 -34.64 -14.93
C ASN A 187 0.62 -33.17 -14.67
N GLU A 188 1.43 -32.43 -13.97
CA GLU A 188 1.20 -30.99 -13.73
C GLU A 188 2.50 -30.22 -13.98
N LEU A 189 2.52 -29.43 -15.05
CA LEU A 189 3.60 -28.51 -15.38
C LEU A 189 3.24 -27.11 -14.89
N LYS A 190 4.12 -26.51 -14.10
CA LYS A 190 3.97 -25.12 -13.60
C LYS A 190 5.11 -24.26 -14.08
N LEU A 191 4.75 -23.09 -14.60
CA LEU A 191 5.69 -22.04 -14.97
C LEU A 191 5.29 -20.77 -14.23
N GLN A 192 6.22 -20.21 -13.46
CA GLN A 192 5.98 -18.98 -12.71
C GLN A 192 7.00 -17.91 -13.10
N HIS A 193 6.50 -16.72 -13.37
CA HIS A 193 7.29 -15.50 -13.46
C HIS A 193 6.89 -14.57 -12.32
N PHE A 194 7.87 -14.09 -11.60
CA PHE A 194 7.67 -13.17 -10.47
C PHE A 194 8.57 -11.96 -10.62
N LEU A 195 7.96 -10.77 -10.57
CA LEU A 195 8.66 -9.50 -10.63
C LEU A 195 8.30 -8.67 -9.40
N VAL A 196 9.30 -8.21 -8.68
CA VAL A 196 9.18 -7.21 -7.62
C VAL A 196 10.01 -6.00 -8.02
N TYR A 197 9.38 -4.86 -7.98
CA TYR A 197 10.06 -3.58 -8.09
C TYR A 197 9.72 -2.75 -6.86
N GLU A 198 10.73 -2.26 -6.17
CA GLU A 198 10.59 -1.37 -5.03
C GLU A 198 11.50 -0.15 -5.26
N ALA A 199 10.91 1.03 -5.17
CA ALA A 199 11.62 2.29 -5.21
C ALA A 199 11.36 3.05 -3.92
N THR A 200 12.44 3.47 -3.30
CA THR A 200 12.43 4.34 -2.13
C THR A 200 13.05 5.67 -2.55
N THR A 201 12.28 6.72 -2.47
CA THR A 201 12.71 8.05 -2.93
C THR A 201 12.55 9.03 -1.79
N PRO A 202 13.62 9.68 -1.30
CA PRO A 202 13.49 10.79 -0.39
C PRO A 202 12.81 11.95 -1.13
N ASN A 203 11.90 12.65 -0.46
CA ASN A 203 11.26 13.83 -1.04
C ASN A 203 12.30 14.93 -1.30
N LYS A 204 13.34 14.99 -0.46
CA LYS A 204 14.49 15.85 -0.65
C LYS A 204 15.76 15.19 -0.14
N GLN A 205 16.84 15.31 -0.90
CA GLN A 205 18.15 14.85 -0.44
C GLN A 205 18.85 15.98 0.30
N LEU A 206 19.09 15.77 1.58
CA LEU A 206 19.93 16.63 2.40
C LEU A 206 21.19 15.86 2.83
N PRO A 207 22.31 16.55 3.13
CA PRO A 207 23.43 15.93 3.80
C PRO A 207 22.97 15.32 5.13
N SER A 208 23.49 14.13 5.46
CA SER A 208 23.25 13.55 6.78
C SER A 208 23.84 14.49 7.84
N SER A 209 23.00 14.93 8.76
CA SER A 209 23.39 15.74 9.90
C SER A 209 22.85 15.12 11.18
N ASN A 210 23.72 14.86 12.13
CA ASN A 210 23.36 14.51 13.51
C ASN A 210 23.61 15.74 14.37
N ILE A 211 22.60 16.14 15.11
CA ILE A 211 22.70 17.19 16.13
C ILE A 211 22.76 16.54 17.50
#